data_8e2a490e594205037c78d02fe579283b
#
_entry.id   8e2a490e594205037c78d02fe579283b
#
_cell.length_a   1.000
_cell.length_b   1.000
_cell.length_c   1.000
_cell.angle_alpha   90.00
_cell.angle_beta   90.00
_cell.angle_gamma   90.00
#
_symmetry.space_group_name_H-M   'P 1'
#
loop_
_entity.id
_entity.type
_entity.pdbx_description
1 polymer ?
#
loop_
_entity_poly.entity_id
_entity_poly.type
_entity_poly.pdbx_seq_one_letter_code
_entity_poly.pdbx_strand_id
1 'polypeptide(L)'
;MPRNIENAKTEVQWINRIVTGETELTQSVKEEIARKTTENFASHINKGFLEYRKSATIAGEFAMTEWSGQGSIITDVLGREFIDMLGGFGLYSLGIRHPKVVSAVKAQLERSPQYSQELLDPLRAQLGRVLANLTPGDIQYGFFANSGTEGVEGALKLAKLYTGKAGFISTLGSFHGKTAGALSVMGKSVFRKPLLPLLSNVKYAPYGNADAMEMELKKAQLVGDDIAGVIVEPVQGEAGAIVPPADYWPRLREMCDRYGVLLIADEVQTGFGRVG
;
A
#
# COMPACT_ATOMS: atom_id res chain seq x y z
N MET A 1 17.34 -28.30 12.94
CA MET A 1 17.32 -29.33 11.87
C MET A 1 18.40 -28.99 10.85
N PRO A 2 19.19 -29.95 10.35
CA PRO A 2 20.14 -29.66 9.29
C PRO A 2 19.40 -29.15 8.05
N ARG A 3 19.96 -28.14 7.39
CA ARG A 3 19.41 -27.59 6.15
C ARG A 3 19.42 -28.67 5.06
N ASN A 4 18.25 -28.98 4.49
CA ASN A 4 18.14 -29.94 3.39
C ASN A 4 18.19 -29.21 2.06
N ILE A 5 19.41 -28.98 1.55
CA ILE A 5 19.65 -28.28 0.28
C ILE A 5 19.05 -29.06 -0.91
N GLU A 6 19.06 -30.37 -0.89
CA GLU A 6 18.51 -31.18 -1.98
C GLU A 6 16.97 -31.01 -2.10
N ASN A 7 16.27 -31.00 -0.97
CA ASN A 7 14.83 -30.69 -0.97
C ASN A 7 14.57 -29.29 -1.51
N ALA A 8 15.36 -28.28 -1.11
CA ALA A 8 15.21 -26.93 -1.63
C ALA A 8 15.43 -26.86 -3.16
N LYS A 9 16.44 -27.56 -3.68
CA LYS A 9 16.63 -27.66 -5.15
C LYS A 9 15.44 -28.29 -5.85
N THR A 10 14.90 -29.38 -5.30
CA THR A 10 13.72 -30.08 -5.85
C THR A 10 12.51 -29.14 -5.92
N GLU A 11 12.22 -28.38 -4.86
CA GLU A 11 11.10 -27.42 -4.85
C GLU A 11 11.32 -26.28 -5.85
N VAL A 12 12.54 -25.75 -5.97
CA VAL A 12 12.86 -24.72 -6.96
C VAL A 12 12.71 -25.25 -8.39
N GLN A 13 13.19 -26.47 -8.67
CA GLN A 13 13.04 -27.10 -9.99
C GLN A 13 11.56 -27.34 -10.34
N TRP A 14 10.77 -27.79 -9.35
CA TRP A 14 9.34 -28.02 -9.53
C TRP A 14 8.61 -26.73 -9.92
N ILE A 15 8.78 -25.64 -9.15
CA ILE A 15 8.08 -24.38 -9.45
C ILE A 15 8.58 -23.73 -10.73
N ASN A 16 9.88 -23.81 -11.03
CA ASN A 16 10.44 -23.24 -12.26
C ASN A 16 9.82 -23.88 -13.51
N ARG A 17 9.73 -25.20 -13.59
CA ARG A 17 9.13 -25.89 -14.73
C ARG A 17 7.66 -25.53 -14.94
N ILE A 18 6.93 -25.21 -13.87
CA ILE A 18 5.54 -24.72 -13.93
C ILE A 18 5.50 -23.30 -14.49
N VAL A 19 6.32 -22.40 -13.94
CA VAL A 19 6.33 -20.98 -14.32
C VAL A 19 6.85 -20.78 -15.75
N THR A 20 7.83 -21.57 -16.18
CA THR A 20 8.39 -21.50 -17.55
C THR A 20 7.52 -22.21 -18.59
N GLY A 21 6.48 -22.93 -18.17
CA GLY A 21 5.59 -23.68 -19.06
C GLY A 21 6.16 -25.00 -19.55
N GLU A 22 7.26 -25.50 -18.94
CA GLU A 22 7.84 -26.80 -19.24
C GLU A 22 6.97 -27.96 -18.74
N THR A 23 6.10 -27.70 -17.77
CA THR A 23 5.14 -28.67 -17.25
C THR A 23 3.74 -28.29 -17.71
N GLU A 24 3.07 -29.24 -18.38
CA GLU A 24 1.67 -29.09 -18.77
C GLU A 24 0.78 -29.00 -17.50
N LEU A 25 -0.11 -28.02 -17.45
CA LEU A 25 -1.05 -27.83 -16.35
C LEU A 25 -2.25 -28.76 -16.48
N THR A 26 -2.02 -30.07 -16.33
CA THR A 26 -3.09 -31.05 -16.19
C THR A 26 -3.90 -30.81 -14.91
N GLN A 27 -5.08 -31.39 -14.82
CA GLN A 27 -5.93 -31.23 -13.63
C GLN A 27 -5.19 -31.68 -12.34
N SER A 28 -4.46 -32.78 -12.39
CA SER A 28 -3.66 -33.27 -11.26
C SER A 28 -2.55 -32.29 -10.84
N VAL A 29 -1.87 -31.67 -11.81
CA VAL A 29 -0.84 -30.64 -11.51
C VAL A 29 -1.45 -29.40 -10.88
N LYS A 30 -2.60 -28.95 -11.36
CA LYS A 30 -3.34 -27.82 -10.78
C LYS A 30 -3.75 -28.07 -9.33
N GLU A 31 -4.27 -29.26 -9.04
CA GLU A 31 -4.63 -29.69 -7.69
C GLU A 31 -3.40 -29.79 -6.78
N GLU A 32 -2.28 -30.26 -7.29
CA GLU A 32 -1.01 -30.29 -6.55
C GLU A 32 -0.53 -28.87 -6.22
N ILE A 33 -0.60 -27.94 -7.17
CA ILE A 33 -0.25 -26.53 -6.94
C ILE A 33 -1.13 -25.93 -5.84
N ALA A 34 -2.45 -26.11 -5.92
CA ALA A 34 -3.39 -25.58 -4.92
C ALA A 34 -3.10 -26.14 -3.52
N ARG A 35 -2.91 -27.46 -3.41
CA ARG A 35 -2.58 -28.13 -2.15
C ARG A 35 -1.27 -27.64 -1.57
N LYS A 36 -0.17 -27.69 -2.35
CA LYS A 36 1.16 -27.23 -1.91
C LYS A 36 1.15 -25.75 -1.50
N THR A 37 0.44 -24.90 -2.23
CA THR A 37 0.30 -23.49 -1.89
C THR A 37 -0.32 -23.32 -0.51
N THR A 38 -1.43 -24.02 -0.23
CA THR A 38 -2.12 -23.95 1.06
C THR A 38 -1.23 -24.48 2.20
N GLU A 39 -0.58 -25.63 2.00
CA GLU A 39 0.34 -26.23 2.97
C GLU A 39 1.54 -25.31 3.27
N ASN A 40 2.14 -24.70 2.25
CA ASN A 40 3.27 -23.79 2.40
C ASN A 40 2.87 -22.50 3.10
N PHE A 41 1.71 -21.93 2.80
CA PHE A 41 1.18 -20.78 3.55
C PHE A 41 0.99 -21.12 5.04
N ALA A 42 0.40 -22.26 5.34
CA ALA A 42 0.16 -22.69 6.72
C ALA A 42 1.47 -22.93 7.50
N SER A 43 2.48 -23.53 6.85
CA SER A 43 3.68 -24.04 7.52
C SER A 43 4.86 -23.05 7.48
N HIS A 44 4.93 -22.18 6.46
CA HIS A 44 6.13 -21.39 6.18
C HIS A 44 5.89 -19.89 6.00
N ILE A 45 4.64 -19.46 5.79
CA ILE A 45 4.33 -18.04 5.60
C ILE A 45 3.51 -17.50 6.77
N ASN A 46 2.23 -17.87 6.87
CA ASN A 46 1.36 -17.39 7.94
C ASN A 46 0.08 -18.24 8.01
N LYS A 47 0.00 -19.11 9.02
CA LYS A 47 -1.20 -19.92 9.28
C LYS A 47 -2.44 -19.05 9.55
N GLY A 48 -2.27 -17.97 10.32
CA GLY A 48 -3.38 -17.05 10.64
C GLY A 48 -3.93 -16.32 9.40
N PHE A 49 -3.14 -16.18 8.33
CA PHE A 49 -3.62 -15.62 7.07
C PHE A 49 -4.74 -16.48 6.46
N LEU A 50 -4.57 -17.80 6.45
CA LEU A 50 -5.58 -18.71 5.93
C LEU A 50 -6.86 -18.68 6.79
N GLU A 51 -6.71 -18.55 8.11
CA GLU A 51 -7.84 -18.45 9.05
C GLU A 51 -8.60 -17.13 8.86
N TYR A 52 -7.88 -16.02 8.68
CA TYR A 52 -8.47 -14.69 8.45
C TYR A 52 -9.18 -14.61 7.10
N ARG A 53 -8.63 -15.24 6.05
CA ARG A 53 -9.15 -15.21 4.67
C ARG A 53 -10.15 -16.31 4.34
N LYS A 54 -10.77 -16.93 5.33
CA LYS A 54 -11.82 -17.96 5.14
C LYS A 54 -12.99 -17.51 4.24
N SER A 55 -13.27 -16.21 4.18
CA SER A 55 -14.29 -15.65 3.28
C SER A 55 -13.97 -15.83 1.78
N ALA A 56 -12.73 -16.16 1.43
CA ALA A 56 -12.32 -16.48 0.07
C ALA A 56 -12.41 -17.99 -0.24
N THR A 57 -12.89 -18.81 0.69
CA THR A 57 -13.06 -20.25 0.52
C THR A 57 -14.53 -20.65 0.67
N ILE A 58 -14.98 -21.58 -0.15
CA ILE A 58 -16.22 -22.32 0.12
C ILE A 58 -15.93 -23.29 1.26
N ALA A 59 -16.86 -23.46 2.20
CA ALA A 59 -16.65 -24.33 3.35
C ALA A 59 -16.20 -25.74 2.92
N GLY A 60 -15.03 -26.18 3.37
CA GLY A 60 -14.43 -27.47 3.05
C GLY A 60 -13.54 -27.47 1.80
N GLU A 61 -13.41 -26.36 1.07
CA GLU A 61 -12.50 -26.24 -0.06
C GLU A 61 -11.23 -25.45 0.29
N PHE A 62 -10.17 -25.62 -0.53
CA PHE A 62 -8.94 -24.83 -0.39
C PHE A 62 -9.19 -23.35 -0.68
N ALA A 63 -8.42 -22.49 -0.03
CA ALA A 63 -8.36 -21.07 -0.35
C ALA A 63 -8.12 -20.89 -1.87
N MET A 64 -8.73 -19.86 -2.45
CA MET A 64 -8.49 -19.50 -3.83
C MET A 64 -6.98 -19.28 -4.04
N THR A 65 -6.40 -20.07 -4.95
CA THR A 65 -4.99 -19.94 -5.36
C THR A 65 -4.94 -19.11 -6.62
N GLU A 66 -4.72 -17.79 -6.48
CA GLU A 66 -4.66 -16.88 -7.62
C GLU A 66 -3.57 -17.33 -8.61
N TRP A 67 -3.94 -17.44 -9.88
CA TRP A 67 -3.04 -17.89 -10.93
C TRP A 67 -2.89 -16.88 -12.07
N SER A 68 -3.99 -16.33 -12.54
CA SER A 68 -4.01 -15.36 -13.62
C SER A 68 -5.16 -14.39 -13.47
N GLY A 69 -5.19 -13.36 -14.30
CA GLY A 69 -6.30 -12.40 -14.34
C GLY A 69 -6.25 -11.52 -15.57
N GLN A 70 -7.40 -10.95 -15.93
CA GLN A 70 -7.55 -9.99 -17.01
C GLN A 70 -8.67 -9.00 -16.71
N GLY A 71 -8.36 -7.71 -16.75
CA GLY A 71 -9.37 -6.67 -16.42
C GLY A 71 -9.87 -6.80 -14.99
N SER A 72 -11.13 -7.14 -14.79
CA SER A 72 -11.74 -7.36 -13.46
C SER A 72 -11.95 -8.84 -13.13
N ILE A 73 -11.40 -9.76 -13.91
CA ILE A 73 -11.55 -11.20 -13.67
C ILE A 73 -10.23 -11.76 -13.15
N ILE A 74 -10.31 -12.49 -12.05
CA ILE A 74 -9.23 -13.31 -11.49
C ILE A 74 -9.56 -14.78 -11.78
N THR A 75 -8.60 -15.52 -12.30
CA THR A 75 -8.71 -16.96 -12.50
C THR A 75 -7.78 -17.68 -11.55
N ASP A 76 -8.29 -18.61 -10.77
CA ASP A 76 -7.47 -19.44 -9.89
C ASP A 76 -6.78 -20.58 -10.65
N VAL A 77 -5.87 -21.28 -9.97
CA VAL A 77 -5.11 -22.38 -10.58
C VAL A 77 -5.99 -23.54 -11.06
N LEU A 78 -7.17 -23.72 -10.46
CA LEU A 78 -8.15 -24.75 -10.86
C LEU A 78 -9.02 -24.33 -12.05
N GLY A 79 -8.87 -23.06 -12.52
CA GLY A 79 -9.62 -22.52 -13.65
C GLY A 79 -10.96 -21.87 -13.25
N ARG A 80 -11.23 -21.68 -11.97
CA ARG A 80 -12.42 -20.97 -11.49
C ARG A 80 -12.23 -19.47 -11.67
N GLU A 81 -13.27 -18.78 -12.14
CA GLU A 81 -13.25 -17.34 -12.36
C GLU A 81 -13.97 -16.60 -11.25
N PHE A 82 -13.40 -15.46 -10.86
CA PHE A 82 -13.93 -14.57 -9.82
C PHE A 82 -13.88 -13.12 -10.30
N ILE A 83 -14.91 -12.35 -9.96
CA ILE A 83 -14.91 -10.90 -10.17
C ILE A 83 -14.08 -10.26 -9.05
N ASP A 84 -13.06 -9.48 -9.43
CA ASP A 84 -12.24 -8.73 -8.48
C ASP A 84 -13.02 -7.51 -7.96
N MET A 85 -13.58 -7.65 -6.76
CA MET A 85 -14.25 -6.56 -6.03
C MET A 85 -13.31 -5.83 -5.07
N LEU A 86 -12.01 -6.25 -5.00
CA LEU A 86 -11.01 -5.65 -4.13
C LEU A 86 -10.15 -4.59 -4.85
N GLY A 87 -9.89 -4.78 -6.14
CA GLY A 87 -9.05 -3.90 -6.95
C GLY A 87 -7.61 -3.81 -6.49
N GLY A 88 -7.10 -4.84 -5.77
CA GLY A 88 -5.75 -4.85 -5.21
C GLY A 88 -5.46 -3.70 -4.23
N PHE A 89 -6.46 -3.22 -3.48
CA PHE A 89 -6.36 -2.04 -2.61
C PHE A 89 -5.92 -0.76 -3.35
N GLY A 90 -6.40 -0.56 -4.58
CA GLY A 90 -6.05 0.58 -5.43
C GLY A 90 -4.99 0.29 -6.51
N LEU A 91 -4.34 -0.88 -6.47
CA LEU A 91 -3.29 -1.26 -7.42
C LEU A 91 -3.81 -1.37 -8.85
N TYR A 92 -4.99 -1.96 -9.05
CA TYR A 92 -5.54 -2.29 -10.36
C TYR A 92 -6.43 -1.19 -10.95
N SER A 93 -6.00 0.08 -10.92
CA SER A 93 -6.76 1.20 -11.51
C SER A 93 -6.98 1.05 -13.01
N LEU A 94 -6.09 0.34 -13.73
CA LEU A 94 -6.22 0.02 -15.16
C LEU A 94 -6.74 -1.40 -15.43
N GLY A 95 -7.12 -2.12 -14.39
CA GLY A 95 -7.43 -3.55 -14.46
C GLY A 95 -6.18 -4.44 -14.44
N ILE A 96 -6.42 -5.72 -14.14
CA ILE A 96 -5.37 -6.73 -14.07
C ILE A 96 -4.77 -6.95 -15.46
N ARG A 97 -3.44 -7.01 -15.58
CA ARG A 97 -2.71 -7.28 -16.82
C ARG A 97 -3.07 -6.38 -18.00
N HIS A 98 -3.20 -5.07 -17.77
CA HIS A 98 -3.46 -4.15 -18.86
C HIS A 98 -2.41 -4.33 -19.99
N PRO A 99 -2.82 -4.59 -21.26
CA PRO A 99 -1.91 -5.06 -22.30
C PRO A 99 -0.78 -4.09 -22.63
N LYS A 100 -1.03 -2.78 -22.64
CA LYS A 100 0.00 -1.76 -22.87
C LYS A 100 1.05 -1.75 -21.73
N VAL A 101 0.63 -1.94 -20.48
CA VAL A 101 1.54 -2.00 -19.32
C VAL A 101 2.41 -3.25 -19.42
N VAL A 102 1.81 -4.41 -19.67
CA VAL A 102 2.54 -5.67 -19.83
C VAL A 102 3.57 -5.59 -20.97
N SER A 103 3.19 -5.01 -22.12
CA SER A 103 4.08 -4.84 -23.26
C SER A 103 5.27 -3.93 -22.92
N ALA A 104 5.02 -2.80 -22.25
CA ALA A 104 6.08 -1.86 -21.84
C ALA A 104 7.06 -2.49 -20.84
N VAL A 105 6.54 -3.26 -19.85
CA VAL A 105 7.37 -3.97 -18.88
C VAL A 105 8.24 -5.03 -19.56
N LYS A 106 7.68 -5.85 -20.46
CA LYS A 106 8.44 -6.85 -21.22
C LYS A 106 9.57 -6.21 -22.03
N ALA A 107 9.28 -5.15 -22.77
CA ALA A 107 10.29 -4.43 -23.56
C ALA A 107 11.40 -3.83 -22.66
N GLN A 108 11.04 -3.36 -21.46
CA GLN A 108 12.03 -2.85 -20.52
C GLN A 108 12.91 -3.97 -19.94
N LEU A 109 12.35 -5.13 -19.62
CA LEU A 109 13.10 -6.28 -19.10
C LEU A 109 14.14 -6.80 -20.12
N GLU A 110 13.84 -6.76 -21.42
CA GLU A 110 14.79 -7.12 -22.48
C GLU A 110 15.99 -6.17 -22.55
N ARG A 111 15.83 -4.90 -22.15
CA ARG A 111 16.89 -3.89 -22.16
C ARG A 111 17.63 -3.80 -20.84
N SER A 112 16.90 -3.68 -19.74
CA SER A 112 17.46 -3.61 -18.37
C SER A 112 16.35 -3.80 -17.35
N PRO A 113 16.40 -4.84 -16.50
CA PRO A 113 15.37 -5.09 -15.48
C PRO A 113 15.43 -4.08 -14.33
N GLN A 114 16.63 -3.58 -14.00
CA GLN A 114 16.88 -2.63 -12.93
C GLN A 114 17.96 -1.63 -13.31
N TYR A 115 17.88 -0.42 -12.75
CA TYR A 115 18.90 0.61 -12.86
C TYR A 115 19.69 0.75 -11.55
N SER A 116 20.97 1.08 -11.68
CA SER A 116 21.80 1.47 -10.55
C SER A 116 21.27 2.78 -9.94
N GLN A 117 21.33 2.90 -8.61
CA GLN A 117 21.00 4.16 -7.95
C GLN A 117 22.01 5.27 -8.18
N GLU A 118 23.24 4.91 -8.55
CA GLU A 118 24.35 5.84 -8.80
C GLU A 118 24.25 6.52 -10.18
N LEU A 119 23.49 5.95 -11.11
CA LEU A 119 23.37 6.46 -12.47
C LEU A 119 21.99 7.07 -12.70
N LEU A 120 21.94 8.01 -13.65
CA LEU A 120 20.68 8.64 -14.05
C LEU A 120 19.80 7.66 -14.81
N ASP A 121 18.58 7.47 -14.33
CA ASP A 121 17.54 6.65 -14.95
C ASP A 121 16.59 7.54 -15.75
N PRO A 122 16.53 7.40 -17.09
CA PRO A 122 15.70 8.25 -17.93
C PRO A 122 14.20 8.05 -17.68
N LEU A 123 13.76 6.83 -17.31
CA LEU A 123 12.34 6.58 -17.04
C LEU A 123 11.91 7.21 -15.71
N ARG A 124 12.76 7.12 -14.68
CA ARG A 124 12.52 7.80 -13.40
C ARG A 124 12.48 9.31 -13.56
N ALA A 125 13.42 9.87 -14.33
CA ALA A 125 13.46 11.31 -14.60
C ALA A 125 12.20 11.79 -15.33
N GLN A 126 11.77 11.05 -16.37
CA GLN A 126 10.56 11.38 -17.12
C GLN A 126 9.30 11.22 -16.27
N LEU A 127 9.22 10.16 -15.43
CA LEU A 127 8.12 9.98 -14.50
C LEU A 127 8.03 11.14 -13.49
N GLY A 128 9.16 11.59 -12.93
CA GLY A 128 9.19 12.77 -12.05
C GLY A 128 8.61 14.01 -12.73
N ARG A 129 8.97 14.26 -13.99
CA ARG A 129 8.40 15.38 -14.77
C ARG A 129 6.90 15.23 -15.01
N VAL A 130 6.43 14.02 -15.35
CA VAL A 130 5.00 13.74 -15.56
C VAL A 130 4.22 14.00 -14.28
N LEU A 131 4.71 13.49 -13.15
CA LEU A 131 4.06 13.68 -11.85
C LEU A 131 4.02 15.16 -11.46
N ALA A 132 5.10 15.90 -11.63
CA ALA A 132 5.12 17.35 -11.37
C ALA A 132 4.09 18.13 -12.21
N ASN A 133 3.80 17.67 -13.43
CA ASN A 133 2.78 18.30 -14.28
C ASN A 133 1.34 17.90 -13.90
N LEU A 134 1.14 16.80 -13.20
CA LEU A 134 -0.18 16.29 -12.79
C LEU A 134 -0.57 16.71 -11.37
N THR A 135 0.41 17.02 -10.52
CA THR A 135 0.16 17.41 -9.14
C THR A 135 -0.25 18.88 -9.05
N PRO A 136 -1.12 19.24 -8.09
CA PRO A 136 -1.58 20.62 -7.92
C PRO A 136 -0.50 21.52 -7.31
N GLY A 137 -0.65 22.83 -7.51
CA GLY A 137 0.22 23.86 -6.93
C GLY A 137 1.64 23.81 -7.50
N ASP A 138 2.62 23.89 -6.61
CA ASP A 138 4.05 23.95 -6.91
C ASP A 138 4.82 22.68 -6.57
N ILE A 139 4.15 21.55 -6.46
CA ILE A 139 4.77 20.25 -6.20
C ILE A 139 5.60 19.82 -7.42
N GLN A 140 6.93 19.86 -7.29
CA GLN A 140 7.87 19.64 -8.40
C GLN A 140 8.78 18.43 -8.23
N TYR A 141 8.93 17.91 -6.99
CA TYR A 141 9.88 16.87 -6.67
C TYR A 141 9.20 15.57 -6.31
N GLY A 142 9.70 14.47 -6.86
CA GLY A 142 9.23 13.12 -6.55
C GLY A 142 10.26 12.33 -5.76
N PHE A 143 9.81 11.60 -4.76
CA PHE A 143 10.60 10.58 -4.04
C PHE A 143 9.97 9.21 -4.29
N PHE A 144 10.74 8.32 -4.92
CA PHE A 144 10.27 6.98 -5.28
C PHE A 144 10.64 5.97 -4.22
N ALA A 145 9.67 5.19 -3.78
CA ALA A 145 9.80 4.14 -2.78
C ALA A 145 9.21 2.82 -3.30
N ASN A 146 9.36 1.72 -2.56
CA ASN A 146 8.90 0.41 -2.99
C ASN A 146 7.49 0.07 -2.48
N SER A 147 6.97 0.86 -1.55
CA SER A 147 5.65 0.63 -0.94
C SER A 147 5.04 1.93 -0.43
N GLY A 148 3.70 1.94 -0.25
CA GLY A 148 3.00 3.08 0.34
C GLY A 148 3.49 3.42 1.76
N THR A 149 3.78 2.41 2.58
CA THR A 149 4.32 2.65 3.93
C THR A 149 5.69 3.33 3.91
N GLU A 150 6.57 3.00 2.95
CA GLU A 150 7.85 3.70 2.74
C GLU A 150 7.65 5.13 2.26
N GLY A 151 6.65 5.37 1.40
CA GLY A 151 6.24 6.70 0.99
C GLY A 151 5.79 7.55 2.18
N VAL A 152 4.97 7.00 3.06
CA VAL A 152 4.54 7.65 4.30
C VAL A 152 5.74 7.94 5.21
N GLU A 153 6.64 6.97 5.43
CA GLU A 153 7.87 7.19 6.21
C GLU A 153 8.72 8.32 5.62
N GLY A 154 8.82 8.37 4.28
CA GLY A 154 9.51 9.43 3.56
C GLY A 154 8.85 10.80 3.82
N ALA A 155 7.53 10.88 3.72
CA ALA A 155 6.77 12.11 3.96
C ALA A 155 6.92 12.61 5.40
N LEU A 156 6.83 11.72 6.39
CA LEU A 156 7.01 12.08 7.80
C LEU A 156 8.43 12.60 8.08
N LYS A 157 9.46 11.95 7.53
CA LYS A 157 10.85 12.40 7.67
C LYS A 157 11.08 13.74 7.00
N LEU A 158 10.59 13.91 5.77
CA LEU A 158 10.71 15.15 5.03
C LEU A 158 10.01 16.32 5.75
N ALA A 159 8.82 16.07 6.29
CA ALA A 159 8.09 17.06 7.07
C ALA A 159 8.89 17.53 8.31
N LYS A 160 9.50 16.60 9.03
CA LYS A 160 10.38 16.93 10.16
C LYS A 160 11.61 17.74 9.75
N LEU A 161 12.27 17.31 8.68
CA LEU A 161 13.47 17.99 8.17
C LEU A 161 13.17 19.41 7.70
N TYR A 162 12.06 19.60 7.01
CA TYR A 162 11.67 20.89 6.46
C TYR A 162 11.20 21.89 7.54
N THR A 163 10.41 21.41 8.51
CA THR A 163 9.82 22.28 9.53
C THR A 163 10.67 22.43 10.80
N GLY A 164 11.60 21.51 11.04
CA GLY A 164 12.31 21.40 12.31
C GLY A 164 11.44 20.89 13.46
N LYS A 165 10.19 20.52 13.21
CA LYS A 165 9.19 20.08 14.19
C LYS A 165 9.06 18.57 14.21
N ALA A 166 8.51 17.98 15.29
CA ALA A 166 8.52 16.52 15.48
C ALA A 166 7.14 15.85 15.47
N GLY A 167 6.08 16.57 15.82
CA GLY A 167 4.74 16.02 16.01
C GLY A 167 3.92 15.90 14.73
N PHE A 168 2.88 15.08 14.79
CA PHE A 168 1.91 14.93 13.70
C PHE A 168 0.48 14.88 14.25
N ILE A 169 -0.48 15.28 13.41
CA ILE A 169 -1.89 15.01 13.65
C ILE A 169 -2.40 14.11 12.53
N SER A 170 -3.10 13.06 12.92
CA SER A 170 -3.73 12.12 12.01
C SER A 170 -5.22 11.98 12.34
N THR A 171 -5.92 11.07 11.68
CA THR A 171 -7.35 10.87 11.87
C THR A 171 -7.68 9.50 12.46
N LEU A 172 -8.75 9.45 13.26
CA LEU A 172 -9.31 8.18 13.73
C LEU A 172 -9.77 7.34 12.54
N GLY A 173 -9.50 6.03 12.59
CA GLY A 173 -9.82 5.10 11.52
C GLY A 173 -8.82 5.05 10.36
N SER A 174 -7.86 5.98 10.29
CA SER A 174 -6.89 6.04 9.19
C SER A 174 -6.00 4.80 9.09
N PHE A 175 -5.53 4.53 7.85
CA PHE A 175 -4.55 3.51 7.54
C PHE A 175 -3.42 4.08 6.69
N HIS A 176 -2.21 4.14 7.23
CA HIS A 176 -1.04 4.75 6.57
C HIS A 176 0.13 3.77 6.36
N GLY A 177 -0.02 2.51 6.72
CA GLY A 177 1.02 1.49 6.63
C GLY A 177 1.39 0.87 7.97
N LYS A 178 2.28 -0.10 7.96
CA LYS A 178 2.61 -0.94 9.14
C LYS A 178 4.08 -0.89 9.57
N THR A 179 4.92 -0.04 8.98
CA THR A 179 6.23 0.30 9.53
C THR A 179 6.06 1.18 10.77
N ALA A 180 7.06 1.28 11.61
CA ALA A 180 6.91 1.92 12.93
C ALA A 180 6.43 3.38 12.85
N GLY A 181 6.96 4.19 11.93
CA GLY A 181 6.53 5.57 11.74
C GLY A 181 5.12 5.66 11.15
N ALA A 182 4.84 4.94 10.07
CA ALA A 182 3.51 4.91 9.46
C ALA A 182 2.45 4.37 10.43
N LEU A 183 2.79 3.31 11.20
CA LEU A 183 1.91 2.76 12.24
C LEU A 183 1.65 3.76 13.37
N SER A 184 2.61 4.64 13.66
CA SER A 184 2.45 5.67 14.68
C SER A 184 1.37 6.69 14.31
N VAL A 185 1.20 7.00 13.04
CA VAL A 185 0.16 7.91 12.55
C VAL A 185 -1.13 7.21 12.12
N MET A 186 -1.19 5.88 12.17
CA MET A 186 -2.39 5.09 11.90
C MET A 186 -3.43 5.23 13.00
N GLY A 187 -4.70 5.42 12.65
CA GLY A 187 -5.81 5.62 13.58
C GLY A 187 -6.56 4.35 14.01
N LYS A 188 -5.98 3.14 13.85
CA LYS A 188 -6.63 1.86 14.14
C LYS A 188 -5.94 1.09 15.28
N SER A 189 -6.62 0.90 16.39
CA SER A 189 -6.07 0.25 17.60
C SER A 189 -5.66 -1.20 17.37
N VAL A 190 -6.36 -1.95 16.53
CA VAL A 190 -6.09 -3.36 16.25
C VAL A 190 -4.69 -3.62 15.74
N PHE A 191 -4.13 -2.69 14.96
CA PHE A 191 -2.76 -2.78 14.44
C PHE A 191 -1.72 -2.17 15.40
N ARG A 192 -2.10 -1.14 16.15
CA ARG A 192 -1.18 -0.37 17.01
C ARG A 192 -0.92 -1.00 18.36
N LYS A 193 -2.00 -1.48 19.02
CA LYS A 193 -1.95 -1.95 20.42
C LYS A 193 -0.88 -3.02 20.68
N PRO A 194 -0.68 -4.04 19.82
CA PRO A 194 0.33 -5.06 20.04
C PRO A 194 1.79 -4.56 19.93
N LEU A 195 2.01 -3.37 19.34
CA LEU A 195 3.34 -2.85 18.98
C LEU A 195 3.72 -1.57 19.73
N LEU A 196 2.98 -1.23 20.78
CA LEU A 196 3.32 -0.09 21.64
C LEU A 196 4.61 -0.36 22.47
N PRO A 197 5.45 0.67 22.72
CA PRO A 197 5.28 2.07 22.36
C PRO A 197 5.65 2.37 20.89
N LEU A 198 4.95 3.33 20.30
CA LEU A 198 5.22 3.87 18.97
C LEU A 198 5.85 5.27 19.09
N LEU A 199 6.06 5.99 17.95
CA LEU A 199 6.56 7.35 17.98
C LEU A 199 5.65 8.24 18.86
N SER A 200 6.26 9.04 19.72
CA SER A 200 5.59 10.02 20.56
C SER A 200 5.12 11.22 19.74
N ASN A 201 4.28 12.05 20.35
CA ASN A 201 3.78 13.30 19.77
C ASN A 201 2.96 13.13 18.49
N VAL A 202 2.06 12.13 18.49
CA VAL A 202 1.02 11.96 17.47
C VAL A 202 -0.34 12.17 18.12
N LYS A 203 -1.13 13.11 17.58
CA LYS A 203 -2.50 13.42 18.01
C LYS A 203 -3.48 12.84 16.98
N TYR A 204 -4.74 12.66 17.38
CA TYR A 204 -5.78 12.10 16.52
C TYR A 204 -7.05 12.93 16.62
N ALA A 205 -7.60 13.31 15.46
CA ALA A 205 -8.90 13.95 15.35
C ALA A 205 -9.91 13.04 14.62
N PRO A 206 -11.22 13.22 14.84
CA PRO A 206 -12.22 12.57 14.01
C PRO A 206 -12.06 12.95 12.54
N TYR A 207 -12.13 11.96 11.64
CA TYR A 207 -12.06 12.19 10.19
C TYR A 207 -13.27 13.01 9.71
N GLY A 208 -13.05 13.92 8.78
CA GLY A 208 -14.08 14.80 8.24
C GLY A 208 -14.46 15.98 9.16
N ASN A 209 -13.81 16.12 10.31
CA ASN A 209 -14.09 17.22 11.26
C ASN A 209 -12.90 18.17 11.35
N ALA A 210 -12.94 19.26 10.55
CA ALA A 210 -11.87 20.26 10.51
C ALA A 210 -11.76 21.05 11.83
N ASP A 211 -12.86 21.29 12.56
CA ASP A 211 -12.83 22.00 13.84
C ASP A 211 -12.11 21.18 14.91
N ALA A 212 -12.35 19.86 14.94
CA ALA A 212 -11.65 18.97 15.85
C ALA A 212 -10.15 18.90 15.52
N MET A 213 -9.78 18.92 14.24
CA MET A 213 -8.39 18.98 13.80
C MET A 213 -7.70 20.27 14.25
N GLU A 214 -8.37 21.41 14.06
CA GLU A 214 -7.86 22.70 14.53
C GLU A 214 -7.72 22.75 16.06
N MET A 215 -8.64 22.12 16.79
CA MET A 215 -8.55 22.02 18.24
C MET A 215 -7.30 21.29 18.70
N GLU A 216 -6.90 20.21 18.00
CA GLU A 216 -5.67 19.49 18.32
C GLU A 216 -4.41 20.35 18.04
N LEU A 217 -4.41 21.19 16.98
CA LEU A 217 -3.35 22.17 16.74
C LEU A 217 -3.28 23.22 17.85
N LYS A 218 -4.40 23.77 18.27
CA LYS A 218 -4.47 24.74 19.37
C LYS A 218 -3.95 24.15 20.68
N LYS A 219 -4.37 22.92 21.01
CA LYS A 219 -3.89 22.23 22.21
C LYS A 219 -2.37 22.02 22.15
N ALA A 220 -1.85 21.58 21.00
CA ALA A 220 -0.43 21.38 20.80
C ALA A 220 0.36 22.68 21.05
N GLN A 221 -0.09 23.80 20.49
CA GLN A 221 0.54 25.11 20.73
C GLN A 221 0.53 25.51 22.20
N LEU A 222 -0.60 25.29 22.92
CA LEU A 222 -0.72 25.67 24.33
C LEU A 222 0.24 24.93 25.25
N VAL A 223 0.61 23.66 24.89
CA VAL A 223 1.53 22.85 25.70
C VAL A 223 2.96 22.84 25.17
N GLY A 224 3.22 23.58 24.07
CA GLY A 224 4.55 23.64 23.45
C GLY A 224 4.92 22.44 22.61
N ASP A 225 3.94 21.65 22.15
CA ASP A 225 4.15 20.55 21.21
C ASP A 225 4.26 21.11 19.78
N ASP A 226 5.39 20.89 19.16
CA ASP A 226 5.64 21.29 17.76
C ASP A 226 5.07 20.29 16.78
N ILE A 227 4.11 20.69 15.96
CA ILE A 227 3.48 19.87 14.91
C ILE A 227 4.14 20.17 13.56
N ALA A 228 4.73 19.15 12.94
CA ALA A 228 5.34 19.21 11.62
C ALA A 228 4.28 19.17 10.50
N GLY A 229 3.25 18.35 10.67
CA GLY A 229 2.23 18.17 9.65
C GLY A 229 0.98 17.44 10.12
N VAL A 230 -0.03 17.55 9.27
CA VAL A 230 -1.29 16.81 9.33
C VAL A 230 -1.30 15.79 8.21
N ILE A 231 -1.57 14.51 8.50
CA ILE A 231 -1.66 13.44 7.51
C ILE A 231 -3.08 12.91 7.43
N VAL A 232 -3.65 12.89 6.21
CA VAL A 232 -5.06 12.55 5.96
C VAL A 232 -5.20 11.81 4.63
N GLU A 233 -6.07 10.80 4.58
CA GLU A 233 -6.52 10.18 3.33
C GLU A 233 -7.59 11.05 2.66
N PRO A 234 -7.60 11.26 1.33
CA PRO A 234 -8.69 11.95 0.63
C PRO A 234 -10.07 11.31 0.83
N VAL A 235 -10.11 9.98 0.80
CA VAL A 235 -11.22 9.12 1.22
C VAL A 235 -10.63 8.02 2.08
N GLN A 236 -11.13 7.83 3.29
CA GLN A 236 -10.62 6.73 4.11
C GLN A 236 -11.01 5.38 3.53
N GLY A 237 -10.04 4.58 3.09
CA GLY A 237 -10.26 3.27 2.50
C GLY A 237 -10.58 2.21 3.54
N GLU A 238 -9.64 1.90 4.39
CA GLU A 238 -9.70 0.83 5.41
C GLU A 238 -10.76 1.07 6.50
N ALA A 239 -11.22 2.30 6.69
CA ALA A 239 -12.30 2.61 7.61
C ALA A 239 -13.70 2.32 7.04
N GLY A 240 -13.81 2.02 5.71
CA GLY A 240 -15.06 1.68 5.06
C GLY A 240 -15.47 2.64 3.93
N ALA A 241 -14.51 3.14 3.14
CA ALA A 241 -14.72 4.09 2.04
C ALA A 241 -15.48 5.36 2.51
N ILE A 242 -14.96 6.00 3.56
CA ILE A 242 -15.58 7.17 4.16
C ILE A 242 -15.18 8.44 3.39
N VAL A 243 -16.16 9.09 2.79
CA VAL A 243 -16.00 10.37 2.08
C VAL A 243 -16.20 11.52 3.07
N PRO A 244 -15.29 12.50 3.15
CA PRO A 244 -15.45 13.63 4.07
C PRO A 244 -16.47 14.66 3.53
N PRO A 245 -16.94 15.60 4.36
CA PRO A 245 -17.70 16.75 3.89
C PRO A 245 -16.97 17.56 2.82
N ALA A 246 -17.67 18.18 1.90
CA ALA A 246 -17.10 18.88 0.75
C ALA A 246 -16.16 20.04 1.12
N ASP A 247 -16.40 20.68 2.27
CA ASP A 247 -15.58 21.78 2.79
C ASP A 247 -14.35 21.32 3.58
N TYR A 248 -14.20 20.01 3.83
CA TYR A 248 -13.15 19.47 4.71
C TYR A 248 -11.74 19.79 4.19
N TRP A 249 -11.45 19.47 2.93
CA TRP A 249 -10.13 19.69 2.32
C TRP A 249 -9.75 21.17 2.19
N PRO A 250 -10.64 22.07 1.70
CA PRO A 250 -10.35 23.51 1.71
C PRO A 250 -10.05 24.03 3.09
N ARG A 251 -10.81 23.62 4.11
CA ARG A 251 -10.60 24.04 5.51
C ARG A 251 -9.28 23.49 6.08
N LEU A 252 -8.91 22.23 5.75
CA LEU A 252 -7.61 21.69 6.15
C LEU A 252 -6.45 22.47 5.53
N ARG A 253 -6.56 22.84 4.25
CA ARG A 253 -5.51 23.61 3.58
C ARG A 253 -5.35 24.99 4.25
N GLU A 254 -6.45 25.71 4.40
CA GLU A 254 -6.44 27.04 5.08
C GLU A 254 -5.89 26.95 6.52
N MET A 255 -6.30 25.94 7.26
CA MET A 255 -5.83 25.69 8.60
C MET A 255 -4.31 25.40 8.63
N CYS A 256 -3.82 24.52 7.78
CA CYS A 256 -2.40 24.19 7.71
C CYS A 256 -1.55 25.41 7.37
N ASP A 257 -2.02 26.27 6.46
CA ASP A 257 -1.34 27.53 6.12
C ASP A 257 -1.30 28.48 7.32
N ARG A 258 -2.42 28.67 8.03
CA ARG A 258 -2.54 29.53 9.20
C ARG A 258 -1.62 29.12 10.34
N TYR A 259 -1.46 27.81 10.57
CA TYR A 259 -0.63 27.28 11.66
C TYR A 259 0.82 26.98 11.25
N GLY A 260 1.17 27.17 9.98
CA GLY A 260 2.52 26.88 9.46
C GLY A 260 2.90 25.40 9.64
N VAL A 261 1.94 24.48 9.34
CA VAL A 261 2.13 23.03 9.36
C VAL A 261 1.92 22.45 7.96
N LEU A 262 2.58 21.34 7.66
CA LEU A 262 2.42 20.71 6.35
C LEU A 262 1.13 19.89 6.28
N LEU A 263 0.47 19.91 5.11
CA LEU A 263 -0.63 19.00 4.79
C LEU A 263 -0.08 17.84 3.94
N ILE A 264 -0.20 16.62 4.46
CA ILE A 264 0.21 15.38 3.81
C ILE A 264 -1.06 14.64 3.38
N ALA A 265 -1.32 14.60 2.07
CA ALA A 265 -2.40 13.81 1.50
C ALA A 265 -1.90 12.38 1.23
N ASP A 266 -2.45 11.39 1.91
CA ASP A 266 -2.16 9.98 1.67
C ASP A 266 -3.04 9.45 0.54
N GLU A 267 -2.49 9.49 -0.66
CA GLU A 267 -3.11 9.05 -1.91
C GLU A 267 -2.73 7.61 -2.31
N VAL A 268 -2.19 6.82 -1.38
CA VAL A 268 -1.77 5.43 -1.68
C VAL A 268 -2.91 4.60 -2.22
N GLN A 269 -4.13 4.78 -1.72
CA GLN A 269 -5.31 4.06 -2.21
C GLN A 269 -6.18 4.91 -3.13
N THR A 270 -6.21 6.22 -2.97
CA THR A 270 -7.13 7.13 -3.67
C THR A 270 -6.58 7.72 -4.95
N GLY A 271 -5.26 7.73 -5.12
CA GLY A 271 -4.60 8.33 -6.27
C GLY A 271 -4.78 7.61 -7.61
N PHE A 272 -4.18 8.16 -8.63
CA PHE A 272 -4.13 7.61 -9.99
C PHE A 272 -5.51 7.29 -10.59
N GLY A 273 -6.48 8.20 -10.37
CA GLY A 273 -7.82 8.11 -10.96
C GLY A 273 -8.79 7.21 -10.22
N ARG A 274 -8.44 6.72 -9.02
CA ARG A 274 -9.34 5.88 -8.22
C ARG A 274 -10.58 6.65 -7.76
N VAL A 275 -10.42 7.89 -7.35
CA VAL A 275 -11.52 8.76 -6.88
C VAL A 275 -11.79 9.95 -7.81
N GLY A 276 -11.14 10.00 -8.96
CA GLY A 276 -11.29 11.08 -9.96
C GLY A 276 -10.03 11.90 -10.15
#